data_8c7972d0224943f0b58c2b73141ea262
#
_entry.id   8c7972d0224943f0b58c2b73141ea262
#
_cell.length_a   1.000
_cell.length_b   1.000
_cell.length_c   1.000
_cell.angle_alpha   90.00
_cell.angle_beta   90.00
_cell.angle_gamma   90.00
#
_symmetry.space_group_name_H-M   'P 1'
#
loop_
_entity.id
_entity.type
_entity.pdbx_description
1 polymer ?
#
loop_
_entity_poly.entity_id
_entity_poly.type
_entity_poly.pdbx_seq_one_letter_code
_entity_poly.pdbx_strand_id
1 'polypeptide(L)'
;MSFFKGKKILVTGGAGFLGTQVVYSLIELGAQKENIHIPRSKDCDLRVWENCVKSVKGIDIVIHLAAKVGGIGFNREHPAELFYDNAIMGIQLMEAARLARVMKFVAVGTVCAYPKFTPVPFREDELWNGYPEETNAPYGLAKKMMLVQAQSYRAQYGFNAIFLLPVNLYGPGDNFNPESSHVIPALIKKFVEAKEQGIKEVIVWGTGSASREFLYVKDAGLAIALATEKYNGNEPVNIGAGKEISIKDLVRIIRDITEYQGEIVWDTERPDGQPRRCLNTSKAQREFGFEAKTPFEKGLKETIEWYIKTR
;
A
#
# COMPACT_ATOMS: atom_id res chain seq x y z
N MET A 1 -0.35 22.58 19.73
CA MET A 1 0.79 22.57 18.78
C MET A 1 0.73 21.30 17.98
N SER A 2 1.05 21.33 16.67
CA SER A 2 1.08 20.08 15.85
C SER A 2 2.18 19.13 16.34
N PHE A 3 1.88 17.83 16.36
CA PHE A 3 2.84 16.78 16.71
C PHE A 3 4.10 16.80 15.82
N PHE A 4 3.94 17.16 14.55
CA PHE A 4 5.02 17.14 13.56
C PHE A 4 5.89 18.39 13.55
N LYS A 5 5.47 19.50 14.23
CA LYS A 5 6.20 20.75 14.19
C LYS A 5 7.64 20.59 14.74
N GLY A 6 8.61 21.00 13.95
CA GLY A 6 10.04 20.94 14.28
C GLY A 6 10.67 19.56 14.19
N LYS A 7 9.92 18.49 13.87
CA LYS A 7 10.45 17.12 13.75
C LYS A 7 11.02 16.87 12.37
N LYS A 8 12.17 16.21 12.32
CA LYS A 8 12.79 15.70 11.09
C LYS A 8 12.22 14.32 10.78
N ILE A 9 11.62 14.19 9.60
CA ILE A 9 10.87 13.00 9.19
C ILE A 9 11.54 12.38 7.98
N LEU A 10 11.96 11.13 8.06
CA LEU A 10 12.40 10.34 6.93
C LEU A 10 11.22 9.58 6.34
N VAL A 11 10.90 9.81 5.06
CA VAL A 11 9.87 9.05 4.33
C VAL A 11 10.54 8.29 3.20
N THR A 12 10.89 7.02 3.43
CA THR A 12 11.42 6.17 2.36
C THR A 12 10.30 5.80 1.39
N GLY A 13 10.58 5.83 0.09
CA GLY A 13 9.52 5.70 -0.91
C GLY A 13 8.60 6.94 -1.00
N GLY A 14 8.97 8.05 -0.35
CA GLY A 14 8.17 9.29 -0.27
C GLY A 14 7.88 9.98 -1.60
N ALA A 15 8.62 9.66 -2.67
CA ALA A 15 8.34 10.16 -4.02
C ALA A 15 7.57 9.17 -4.90
N GLY A 16 7.11 8.04 -4.35
CA GLY A 16 6.26 7.06 -5.02
C GLY A 16 4.77 7.40 -4.90
N PHE A 17 3.94 6.50 -5.43
CA PHE A 17 2.48 6.62 -5.46
C PHE A 17 1.88 6.92 -4.07
N LEU A 18 2.04 6.03 -3.10
CA LEU A 18 1.56 6.24 -1.73
C LEU A 18 2.37 7.33 -1.01
N GLY A 19 3.69 7.35 -1.22
CA GLY A 19 4.59 8.25 -0.50
C GLY A 19 4.29 9.73 -0.71
N THR A 20 3.94 10.13 -1.92
CA THR A 20 3.53 11.51 -2.24
C THR A 20 2.32 11.94 -1.40
N GLN A 21 1.34 11.06 -1.21
CA GLN A 21 0.15 11.37 -0.42
C GLN A 21 0.43 11.38 1.09
N VAL A 22 1.34 10.52 1.55
CA VAL A 22 1.81 10.57 2.96
C VAL A 22 2.53 11.89 3.24
N VAL A 23 3.45 12.30 2.36
CA VAL A 23 4.16 13.58 2.49
C VAL A 23 3.18 14.76 2.50
N TYR A 24 2.20 14.75 1.60
CA TYR A 24 1.14 15.77 1.58
C TYR A 24 0.37 15.81 2.90
N SER A 25 -0.09 14.66 3.39
CA SER A 25 -0.84 14.58 4.66
C SER A 25 -0.03 15.01 5.87
N LEU A 26 1.28 14.70 5.90
CA LEU A 26 2.17 15.19 6.96
C LEU A 26 2.27 16.71 6.98
N ILE A 27 2.37 17.36 5.81
CA ILE A 27 2.40 18.82 5.68
C ILE A 27 1.08 19.43 6.14
N GLU A 28 -0.06 18.88 5.71
CA GLU A 28 -1.40 19.32 6.15
C GLU A 28 -1.59 19.21 7.68
N LEU A 29 -0.96 18.21 8.30
CA LEU A 29 -0.95 18.02 9.76
C LEU A 29 0.14 18.84 10.47
N GLY A 30 0.85 19.71 9.76
CA GLY A 30 1.78 20.70 10.31
C GLY A 30 3.25 20.30 10.33
N ALA A 31 3.65 19.29 9.56
CA ALA A 31 5.08 19.04 9.29
C ALA A 31 5.64 20.13 8.37
N GLN A 32 6.86 20.56 8.66
CA GLN A 32 7.56 21.53 7.82
C GLN A 32 8.21 20.79 6.63
N LYS A 33 7.94 21.24 5.41
CA LYS A 33 8.38 20.57 4.18
C LYS A 33 9.90 20.37 4.14
N GLU A 34 10.66 21.34 4.59
CA GLU A 34 12.13 21.34 4.68
C GLU A 34 12.67 20.29 5.66
N ASN A 35 11.84 19.82 6.59
CA ASN A 35 12.18 18.77 7.55
C ASN A 35 11.77 17.35 7.10
N ILE A 36 11.18 17.21 5.91
CA ILE A 36 10.81 15.91 5.35
C ILE A 36 11.90 15.45 4.37
N HIS A 37 12.60 14.38 4.74
CA HIS A 37 13.69 13.79 3.94
C HIS A 37 13.16 12.62 3.12
N ILE A 38 13.34 12.68 1.80
CA ILE A 38 12.83 11.68 0.84
C ILE A 38 14.01 11.13 0.02
N PRO A 39 14.70 10.08 0.50
CA PRO A 39 15.80 9.49 -0.26
C PRO A 39 15.28 8.78 -1.52
N ARG A 40 16.03 8.84 -2.60
CA ARG A 40 15.77 8.14 -3.85
C ARG A 40 16.67 6.91 -3.94
N SER A 41 16.12 5.78 -4.43
CA SER A 41 16.86 4.51 -4.53
C SER A 41 18.15 4.61 -5.36
N LYS A 42 18.18 5.49 -6.38
CA LYS A 42 19.38 5.74 -7.20
C LYS A 42 20.55 6.31 -6.40
N ASP A 43 20.26 7.07 -5.31
CA ASP A 43 21.28 7.76 -4.51
C ASP A 43 21.41 7.13 -3.10
N CYS A 44 20.42 6.33 -2.70
CA CYS A 44 20.34 5.76 -1.36
C CYS A 44 19.62 4.39 -1.42
N ASP A 45 20.38 3.35 -1.79
CA ASP A 45 19.88 1.97 -1.78
C ASP A 45 19.83 1.44 -0.35
N LEU A 46 18.63 1.20 0.18
CA LEU A 46 18.41 0.71 1.53
C LEU A 46 18.77 -0.76 1.74
N ARG A 47 19.19 -1.48 0.69
CA ARG A 47 19.80 -2.81 0.82
C ARG A 47 21.26 -2.75 1.29
N VAL A 48 21.84 -1.56 1.28
CA VAL A 48 23.18 -1.27 1.76
C VAL A 48 23.10 -0.66 3.16
N TRP A 49 23.71 -1.32 4.14
CA TRP A 49 23.67 -0.94 5.56
C TRP A 49 24.09 0.52 5.81
N GLU A 50 25.18 0.95 5.22
CA GLU A 50 25.73 2.29 5.36
C GLU A 50 24.73 3.38 4.93
N ASN A 51 23.93 3.10 3.91
CA ASN A 51 22.88 4.00 3.46
C ASN A 51 21.73 4.09 4.48
N CYS A 52 21.36 2.96 5.11
CA CYS A 52 20.38 2.97 6.20
C CYS A 52 20.86 3.83 7.37
N VAL A 53 22.11 3.63 7.82
CA VAL A 53 22.73 4.40 8.92
C VAL A 53 22.78 5.88 8.59
N LYS A 54 23.20 6.23 7.36
CA LYS A 54 23.26 7.63 6.90
C LYS A 54 21.88 8.28 6.86
N SER A 55 20.86 7.54 6.40
CA SER A 55 19.50 8.07 6.22
C SER A 55 18.82 8.44 7.52
N VAL A 56 19.11 7.73 8.62
CA VAL A 56 18.44 7.94 9.92
C VAL A 56 19.20 8.93 10.83
N LYS A 57 20.33 9.46 10.41
CA LYS A 57 21.14 10.37 11.25
C LYS A 57 20.40 11.68 11.50
N GLY A 58 20.10 11.93 12.78
CA GLY A 58 19.39 13.15 13.21
C GLY A 58 17.92 13.19 12.82
N ILE A 59 17.31 12.05 12.54
CA ILE A 59 15.88 11.88 12.23
C ILE A 59 15.11 11.57 13.50
N ASP A 60 13.94 12.20 13.66
CA ASP A 60 13.01 11.93 14.77
C ASP A 60 12.01 10.83 14.44
N ILE A 61 11.50 10.80 13.20
CA ILE A 61 10.44 9.88 12.77
C ILE A 61 10.85 9.23 11.45
N VAL A 62 10.72 7.90 11.36
CA VAL A 62 10.87 7.16 10.11
C VAL A 62 9.52 6.59 9.67
N ILE A 63 9.12 6.86 8.43
CA ILE A 63 7.98 6.24 7.77
C ILE A 63 8.53 5.41 6.60
N HIS A 64 8.49 4.09 6.73
CA HIS A 64 9.08 3.17 5.77
C HIS A 64 8.02 2.65 4.78
N LEU A 65 7.96 3.29 3.60
CA LEU A 65 7.07 2.91 2.49
C LEU A 65 7.83 2.25 1.34
N ALA A 66 9.16 2.39 1.30
CA ALA A 66 9.96 1.81 0.23
C ALA A 66 9.74 0.30 0.15
N ALA A 67 9.42 -0.16 -1.05
CA ALA A 67 9.21 -1.57 -1.35
C ALA A 67 9.44 -1.84 -2.84
N LYS A 68 9.85 -3.06 -3.16
CA LYS A 68 9.75 -3.63 -4.50
C LYS A 68 8.39 -4.32 -4.58
N VAL A 69 7.53 -3.88 -5.49
CA VAL A 69 6.16 -4.36 -5.63
C VAL A 69 5.83 -4.62 -7.09
N GLY A 70 4.85 -5.48 -7.35
CA GLY A 70 4.34 -5.73 -8.68
C GLY A 70 2.99 -6.44 -8.66
N GLY A 71 2.37 -6.59 -9.83
CA GLY A 71 1.18 -7.39 -10.02
C GLY A 71 1.46 -8.90 -9.94
N ILE A 72 0.42 -9.73 -10.07
CA ILE A 72 0.52 -11.20 -9.94
C ILE A 72 1.54 -11.80 -10.91
N GLY A 73 1.62 -11.30 -12.15
CA GLY A 73 2.62 -11.76 -13.14
C GLY A 73 4.03 -11.55 -12.63
N PHE A 74 4.37 -10.33 -12.28
CA PHE A 74 5.68 -9.97 -11.75
C PHE A 74 6.04 -10.77 -10.48
N ASN A 75 5.08 -10.98 -9.58
CA ASN A 75 5.31 -11.74 -8.35
C ASN A 75 5.66 -13.21 -8.61
N ARG A 76 5.10 -13.82 -9.67
CA ARG A 76 5.41 -15.19 -10.08
C ARG A 76 6.82 -15.32 -10.68
N GLU A 77 7.25 -14.31 -11.41
CA GLU A 77 8.55 -14.32 -12.10
C GLU A 77 9.71 -13.92 -11.18
N HIS A 78 9.46 -13.11 -10.15
CA HIS A 78 10.49 -12.53 -9.28
C HIS A 78 10.29 -12.80 -7.78
N PRO A 79 9.93 -14.02 -7.33
CA PRO A 79 9.60 -14.28 -5.92
C PRO A 79 10.80 -14.08 -4.99
N ALA A 80 12.00 -14.49 -5.41
CA ALA A 80 13.22 -14.38 -4.61
C ALA A 80 13.63 -12.92 -4.38
N GLU A 81 13.57 -12.10 -5.44
CA GLU A 81 13.89 -10.68 -5.35
C GLU A 81 12.87 -9.92 -4.47
N LEU A 82 11.57 -10.25 -4.63
CA LEU A 82 10.52 -9.65 -3.80
C LEU A 82 10.71 -9.97 -2.32
N PHE A 83 11.11 -11.19 -1.99
CA PHE A 83 11.40 -11.55 -0.61
C PHE A 83 12.63 -10.83 -0.11
N TYR A 84 13.77 -11.01 -0.79
CA TYR A 84 15.07 -10.51 -0.32
C TYR A 84 15.09 -8.97 -0.22
N ASP A 85 14.73 -8.26 -1.29
CA ASP A 85 14.82 -6.81 -1.33
C ASP A 85 13.94 -6.16 -0.26
N ASN A 86 12.69 -6.64 -0.10
CA ASN A 86 11.79 -6.07 0.92
C ASN A 86 12.21 -6.43 2.35
N ALA A 87 12.68 -7.65 2.59
CA ALA A 87 13.13 -8.07 3.91
C ALA A 87 14.37 -7.27 4.34
N ILE A 88 15.41 -7.23 3.49
CA ILE A 88 16.67 -6.59 3.87
C ILE A 88 16.54 -5.09 4.08
N MET A 89 15.79 -4.39 3.21
CA MET A 89 15.53 -2.95 3.38
C MET A 89 14.83 -2.65 4.70
N GLY A 90 13.78 -3.40 5.03
CA GLY A 90 13.00 -3.18 6.25
C GLY A 90 13.79 -3.49 7.52
N ILE A 91 14.47 -4.65 7.55
CA ILE A 91 15.25 -5.10 8.70
C ILE A 91 16.40 -4.14 9.00
N GLN A 92 17.19 -3.78 7.99
CA GLN A 92 18.34 -2.90 8.18
C GLN A 92 17.93 -1.48 8.57
N LEU A 93 16.90 -0.92 7.92
CA LEU A 93 16.46 0.43 8.24
C LEU A 93 15.89 0.54 9.66
N MET A 94 15.12 -0.47 10.11
CA MET A 94 14.60 -0.47 11.49
C MET A 94 15.71 -0.62 12.51
N GLU A 95 16.73 -1.46 12.26
CA GLU A 95 17.91 -1.57 13.15
C GLU A 95 18.71 -0.26 13.18
N ALA A 96 18.99 0.33 12.03
CA ALA A 96 19.67 1.62 11.96
C ALA A 96 18.91 2.72 12.72
N ALA A 97 17.57 2.75 12.59
CA ALA A 97 16.70 3.70 13.29
C ALA A 97 16.75 3.50 14.82
N ARG A 98 16.74 2.25 15.29
CA ARG A 98 16.88 1.92 16.72
C ARG A 98 18.23 2.40 17.27
N LEU A 99 19.33 2.09 16.57
CA LEU A 99 20.68 2.52 16.98
C LEU A 99 20.83 4.03 16.99
N ALA A 100 20.20 4.73 16.04
CA ALA A 100 20.17 6.19 15.98
C ALA A 100 19.20 6.84 17.00
N ARG A 101 18.48 6.03 17.80
CA ARG A 101 17.48 6.48 18.78
C ARG A 101 16.35 7.30 18.16
N VAL A 102 15.91 6.91 16.95
CA VAL A 102 14.73 7.48 16.32
C VAL A 102 13.54 7.34 17.26
N MET A 103 12.79 8.42 17.45
CA MET A 103 11.66 8.49 18.40
C MET A 103 10.51 7.55 18.00
N LYS A 104 10.24 7.43 16.69
CA LYS A 104 9.16 6.58 16.18
C LYS A 104 9.47 6.01 14.80
N PHE A 105 9.19 4.72 14.63
CA PHE A 105 9.29 4.02 13.35
C PHE A 105 7.91 3.52 12.91
N VAL A 106 7.50 3.86 11.70
CA VAL A 106 6.25 3.40 11.08
C VAL A 106 6.59 2.43 9.96
N ALA A 107 6.36 1.15 10.20
CA ALA A 107 6.51 0.11 9.20
C ALA A 107 5.18 -0.08 8.44
N VAL A 108 5.22 0.01 7.11
CA VAL A 108 4.05 -0.25 6.28
C VAL A 108 4.17 -1.63 5.65
N GLY A 109 3.28 -2.52 6.10
CA GLY A 109 3.08 -3.87 5.62
C GLY A 109 2.18 -3.94 4.39
N THR A 110 1.38 -5.01 4.31
CA THR A 110 0.46 -5.26 3.20
C THR A 110 -0.64 -6.24 3.59
N VAL A 111 -1.83 -6.11 3.02
CA VAL A 111 -2.90 -7.11 3.14
C VAL A 111 -2.47 -8.50 2.63
N CYS A 112 -1.48 -8.58 1.74
CA CYS A 112 -0.92 -9.83 1.24
C CYS A 112 -0.21 -10.67 2.31
N ALA A 113 0.01 -10.13 3.52
CA ALA A 113 0.57 -10.85 4.66
C ALA A 113 -0.44 -11.77 5.37
N TYR A 114 -1.74 -11.59 5.10
CA TYR A 114 -2.79 -12.44 5.67
C TYR A 114 -2.80 -13.84 5.06
N PRO A 115 -3.18 -14.85 5.85
CA PRO A 115 -3.38 -16.20 5.34
C PRO A 115 -4.39 -16.25 4.19
N LYS A 116 -4.19 -17.20 3.27
CA LYS A 116 -5.04 -17.40 2.09
C LYS A 116 -6.53 -17.60 2.43
N PHE A 117 -6.81 -18.26 3.54
CA PHE A 117 -8.16 -18.63 3.98
C PHE A 117 -8.61 -17.82 5.21
N THR A 118 -8.15 -16.58 5.37
CA THR A 118 -8.61 -15.71 6.45
C THR A 118 -10.12 -15.43 6.33
N PRO A 119 -10.90 -15.56 7.40
CA PRO A 119 -12.31 -15.15 7.41
C PRO A 119 -12.48 -13.67 7.05
N VAL A 120 -13.52 -13.36 6.26
CA VAL A 120 -13.81 -11.97 5.85
C VAL A 120 -14.90 -11.39 6.78
N PRO A 121 -14.72 -10.18 7.31
CA PRO A 121 -13.58 -9.26 7.12
C PRO A 121 -12.34 -9.66 7.94
N PHE A 122 -11.14 -9.51 7.35
CA PHE A 122 -9.86 -9.88 7.96
C PHE A 122 -9.58 -9.07 9.22
N ARG A 123 -9.35 -9.74 10.33
CA ARG A 123 -8.98 -9.13 11.61
C ARG A 123 -7.49 -9.28 11.86
N GLU A 124 -6.89 -8.33 12.58
CA GLU A 124 -5.46 -8.31 12.85
C GLU A 124 -4.99 -9.55 13.64
N ASP A 125 -5.82 -10.10 14.50
CA ASP A 125 -5.56 -11.33 15.27
C ASP A 125 -5.51 -12.60 14.40
N GLU A 126 -6.07 -12.57 13.18
CA GLU A 126 -6.01 -13.66 12.20
C GLU A 126 -4.70 -13.71 11.39
N LEU A 127 -3.84 -12.71 11.54
CA LEU A 127 -2.65 -12.56 10.70
C LEU A 127 -1.70 -13.78 10.76
N TRP A 128 -1.72 -14.54 11.86
CA TRP A 128 -0.83 -15.69 12.10
C TRP A 128 -1.49 -17.06 11.89
N ASN A 129 -2.77 -17.12 11.50
CA ASN A 129 -3.55 -18.36 11.43
C ASN A 129 -3.35 -19.14 10.13
N GLY A 130 -2.21 -19.00 9.45
CA GLY A 130 -1.87 -19.79 8.27
C GLY A 130 -0.87 -19.12 7.34
N TYR A 131 -0.69 -19.73 6.17
CA TYR A 131 0.23 -19.27 5.14
C TYR A 131 -0.48 -18.33 4.14
N PRO A 132 0.16 -17.26 3.66
CA PRO A 132 -0.40 -16.37 2.64
C PRO A 132 -0.63 -17.09 1.30
N GLU A 133 -1.38 -16.44 0.40
CA GLU A 133 -1.53 -16.93 -0.96
C GLU A 133 -0.18 -17.03 -1.65
N GLU A 134 0.09 -18.13 -2.34
CA GLU A 134 1.43 -18.59 -2.74
C GLU A 134 2.18 -17.56 -3.61
N THR A 135 1.48 -16.88 -4.52
CA THR A 135 2.12 -15.89 -5.40
C THR A 135 2.48 -14.59 -4.67
N ASN A 136 1.77 -14.28 -3.60
CA ASN A 136 1.99 -13.10 -2.77
C ASN A 136 2.83 -13.39 -1.52
N ALA A 137 3.01 -14.67 -1.16
CA ALA A 137 3.67 -15.07 0.07
C ALA A 137 5.10 -14.52 0.22
N PRO A 138 5.98 -14.53 -0.80
CA PRO A 138 7.32 -13.98 -0.66
C PRO A 138 7.32 -12.51 -0.25
N TYR A 139 6.51 -11.68 -0.92
CA TYR A 139 6.33 -10.27 -0.58
C TYR A 139 5.66 -10.09 0.79
N GLY A 140 4.53 -10.79 1.00
CA GLY A 140 3.74 -10.69 2.23
C GLY A 140 4.53 -11.06 3.47
N LEU A 141 5.31 -12.15 3.41
CA LEU A 141 6.15 -12.61 4.53
C LEU A 141 7.33 -11.68 4.78
N ALA A 142 8.00 -11.19 3.73
CA ALA A 142 9.07 -10.20 3.88
C ALA A 142 8.58 -8.95 4.62
N LYS A 143 7.38 -8.46 4.29
CA LYS A 143 6.77 -7.34 5.00
C LYS A 143 6.33 -7.71 6.42
N LYS A 144 5.82 -8.92 6.65
CA LYS A 144 5.39 -9.42 7.96
C LYS A 144 6.55 -9.58 8.95
N MET A 145 7.78 -9.83 8.48
CA MET A 145 8.98 -9.88 9.33
C MET A 145 9.22 -8.58 10.08
N MET A 146 8.90 -7.43 9.49
CA MET A 146 9.01 -6.13 10.19
C MET A 146 8.07 -6.01 11.39
N LEU A 147 6.91 -6.69 11.39
CA LEU A 147 6.03 -6.74 12.57
C LEU A 147 6.73 -7.47 13.73
N VAL A 148 7.32 -8.63 13.44
CA VAL A 148 8.06 -9.40 14.47
C VAL A 148 9.22 -8.58 15.02
N GLN A 149 9.99 -7.93 14.14
CA GLN A 149 11.11 -7.07 14.54
C GLN A 149 10.62 -5.89 15.41
N ALA A 150 9.53 -5.20 14.99
CA ALA A 150 8.96 -4.08 15.74
C ALA A 150 8.52 -4.50 17.16
N GLN A 151 7.83 -5.64 17.27
CA GLN A 151 7.38 -6.19 18.56
C GLN A 151 8.56 -6.60 19.46
N SER A 152 9.55 -7.29 18.89
CA SER A 152 10.75 -7.71 19.60
C SER A 152 11.58 -6.51 20.08
N TYR A 153 11.73 -5.49 19.26
CA TYR A 153 12.48 -4.28 19.61
C TYR A 153 11.76 -3.43 20.65
N ARG A 154 10.43 -3.41 20.62
CA ARG A 154 9.65 -2.78 21.68
C ARG A 154 9.83 -3.50 23.00
N ALA A 155 9.73 -4.84 23.02
CA ALA A 155 9.88 -5.64 24.22
C ALA A 155 11.28 -5.53 24.84
N GLN A 156 12.31 -5.56 24.01
CA GLN A 156 13.70 -5.60 24.49
C GLN A 156 14.30 -4.21 24.73
N TYR A 157 13.96 -3.22 23.90
CA TYR A 157 14.62 -1.91 23.90
C TYR A 157 13.67 -0.73 24.16
N GLY A 158 12.37 -0.97 24.31
CA GLY A 158 11.37 0.10 24.40
C GLY A 158 11.21 0.90 23.11
N PHE A 159 11.69 0.38 21.96
CA PHE A 159 11.68 1.10 20.69
C PHE A 159 10.25 1.26 20.15
N ASN A 160 9.82 2.50 19.92
CA ASN A 160 8.47 2.79 19.46
C ASN A 160 8.33 2.56 17.95
N ALA A 161 8.12 1.29 17.57
CA ALA A 161 7.77 0.91 16.22
C ALA A 161 6.31 0.49 16.14
N ILE A 162 5.59 0.95 15.10
CA ILE A 162 4.21 0.56 14.78
C ILE A 162 4.14 -0.11 13.41
N PHE A 163 3.12 -0.95 13.19
CA PHE A 163 2.96 -1.70 11.95
C PHE A 163 1.56 -1.52 11.37
N LEU A 164 1.47 -1.05 10.11
CA LEU A 164 0.22 -0.76 9.43
C LEU A 164 0.04 -1.70 8.24
N LEU A 165 -1.18 -2.19 8.03
CA LEU A 165 -1.55 -3.14 6.97
C LEU A 165 -2.53 -2.48 5.98
N PRO A 166 -2.05 -1.73 4.98
CA PRO A 166 -2.93 -1.18 3.96
C PRO A 166 -3.50 -2.29 3.06
N VAL A 167 -4.76 -2.09 2.67
CA VAL A 167 -5.43 -2.85 1.61
C VAL A 167 -4.91 -2.41 0.21
N ASN A 168 -5.50 -2.95 -0.88
CA ASN A 168 -5.15 -2.52 -2.23
C ASN A 168 -5.45 -1.03 -2.40
N LEU A 169 -4.44 -0.29 -2.83
CA LEU A 169 -4.54 1.15 -3.05
C LEU A 169 -4.83 1.46 -4.51
N TYR A 170 -5.50 2.57 -4.76
CA TYR A 170 -5.73 3.11 -6.09
C TYR A 170 -5.77 4.63 -6.05
N GLY A 171 -5.50 5.29 -7.18
CA GLY A 171 -5.57 6.76 -7.26
C GLY A 171 -4.64 7.35 -8.31
N PRO A 172 -4.63 8.68 -8.44
CA PRO A 172 -3.68 9.39 -9.28
C PRO A 172 -2.23 9.08 -8.94
N GLY A 173 -1.40 8.81 -9.95
CA GLY A 173 0.01 8.45 -9.76
C GLY A 173 0.27 6.95 -9.59
N ASP A 174 -0.75 6.10 -9.72
CA ASP A 174 -0.58 4.64 -9.71
C ASP A 174 0.22 4.14 -10.93
N ASN A 175 0.66 2.88 -10.87
CA ASN A 175 1.44 2.25 -11.92
C ASN A 175 0.53 1.66 -13.02
N PHE A 176 0.59 2.21 -14.23
CA PHE A 176 -0.17 1.78 -15.40
C PHE A 176 0.63 0.90 -16.38
N ASN A 177 1.83 0.44 -16.00
CA ASN A 177 2.60 -0.49 -16.83
C ASN A 177 1.88 -1.85 -16.89
N PRO A 178 1.56 -2.38 -18.09
CA PRO A 178 0.81 -3.64 -18.24
C PRO A 178 1.44 -4.86 -17.57
N GLU A 179 2.77 -4.88 -17.45
CA GLU A 179 3.52 -6.01 -16.90
C GLU A 179 3.47 -6.06 -15.36
N SER A 180 3.27 -4.90 -14.71
CA SER A 180 3.42 -4.79 -13.26
C SER A 180 2.26 -4.07 -12.55
N SER A 181 1.24 -3.61 -13.29
CA SER A 181 0.10 -2.89 -12.72
C SER A 181 -0.86 -3.80 -11.95
N HIS A 182 -1.56 -3.19 -11.00
CA HIS A 182 -2.71 -3.81 -10.33
C HIS A 182 -3.98 -3.71 -11.17
N VAL A 183 -5.06 -4.34 -10.68
CA VAL A 183 -6.31 -4.52 -11.44
C VAL A 183 -6.95 -3.20 -11.87
N ILE A 184 -7.04 -2.18 -10.99
CA ILE A 184 -7.68 -0.89 -11.34
C ILE A 184 -6.91 -0.18 -12.46
N PRO A 185 -5.59 0.11 -12.35
CA PRO A 185 -4.88 0.77 -13.43
C PRO A 185 -4.84 -0.06 -14.72
N ALA A 186 -4.77 -1.40 -14.63
CA ALA A 186 -4.83 -2.26 -15.82
C ALA A 186 -6.17 -2.14 -16.55
N LEU A 187 -7.29 -2.14 -15.82
CA LEU A 187 -8.63 -1.98 -16.41
C LEU A 187 -8.83 -0.57 -16.99
N ILE A 188 -8.46 0.48 -16.24
CA ILE A 188 -8.57 1.87 -16.73
C ILE A 188 -7.83 2.01 -18.06
N LYS A 189 -6.57 1.53 -18.12
CA LYS A 189 -5.78 1.56 -19.35
C LYS A 189 -6.50 0.87 -20.51
N LYS A 190 -6.97 -0.37 -20.30
CA LYS A 190 -7.67 -1.15 -21.31
C LYS A 190 -8.90 -0.41 -21.87
N PHE A 191 -9.75 0.15 -21.00
CA PHE A 191 -10.98 0.81 -21.42
C PHE A 191 -10.73 2.15 -22.12
N VAL A 192 -9.78 2.94 -21.61
CA VAL A 192 -9.42 4.23 -22.21
C VAL A 192 -8.81 4.02 -23.60
N GLU A 193 -7.83 3.11 -23.73
CA GLU A 193 -7.20 2.81 -25.03
C GLU A 193 -8.18 2.18 -26.02
N ALA A 194 -9.06 1.29 -25.55
CA ALA A 194 -10.08 0.67 -26.40
C ALA A 194 -11.07 1.71 -26.95
N LYS A 195 -11.52 2.66 -26.14
CA LYS A 195 -12.38 3.77 -26.58
C LYS A 195 -11.71 4.60 -27.68
N GLU A 196 -10.45 4.98 -27.48
CA GLU A 196 -9.71 5.84 -28.42
C GLU A 196 -9.38 5.17 -29.74
N GLN A 197 -9.08 3.86 -29.68
CA GLN A 197 -8.73 3.07 -30.86
C GLN A 197 -9.96 2.49 -31.57
N GLY A 198 -11.18 2.72 -31.05
CA GLY A 198 -12.42 2.17 -31.60
C GLY A 198 -12.47 0.63 -31.50
N ILE A 199 -11.77 0.04 -30.56
CA ILE A 199 -11.78 -1.42 -30.33
C ILE A 199 -13.17 -1.82 -29.83
N LYS A 200 -13.76 -2.83 -30.45
CA LYS A 200 -15.13 -3.25 -30.17
C LYS A 200 -15.27 -4.14 -28.93
N GLU A 201 -14.21 -4.79 -28.48
CA GLU A 201 -14.23 -5.77 -27.39
C GLU A 201 -13.08 -5.52 -26.42
N VAL A 202 -13.38 -5.49 -25.12
CA VAL A 202 -12.37 -5.48 -24.04
C VAL A 202 -12.41 -6.82 -23.30
N ILE A 203 -11.28 -7.54 -23.34
CA ILE A 203 -11.13 -8.84 -22.65
C ILE A 203 -10.74 -8.58 -21.20
N VAL A 204 -11.55 -9.11 -20.27
CA VAL A 204 -11.31 -9.09 -18.80
C VAL A 204 -11.10 -10.50 -18.31
N TRP A 205 -10.05 -10.71 -17.51
CA TRP A 205 -9.72 -12.04 -16.98
C TRP A 205 -10.64 -12.48 -15.86
N GLY A 206 -10.96 -13.78 -15.82
CA GLY A 206 -11.76 -14.43 -14.80
C GLY A 206 -13.26 -14.31 -15.04
N THR A 207 -14.05 -14.67 -14.06
CA THR A 207 -15.53 -14.61 -14.09
C THR A 207 -16.08 -13.25 -13.63
N GLY A 208 -15.25 -12.43 -13.00
CA GLY A 208 -15.66 -11.18 -12.36
C GLY A 208 -16.36 -11.35 -11.01
N SER A 209 -16.53 -12.59 -10.52
CA SER A 209 -17.22 -12.88 -9.25
C SER A 209 -16.39 -12.54 -8.00
N ALA A 210 -15.07 -12.56 -8.11
CA ALA A 210 -14.18 -12.22 -7.01
C ALA A 210 -14.40 -10.78 -6.54
N SER A 211 -14.35 -10.54 -5.22
CA SER A 211 -14.47 -9.21 -4.64
C SER A 211 -13.18 -8.74 -4.00
N ARG A 212 -12.95 -7.44 -4.06
CA ARG A 212 -11.77 -6.78 -3.49
C ARG A 212 -12.18 -5.51 -2.77
N GLU A 213 -11.44 -5.20 -1.75
CA GLU A 213 -11.47 -3.89 -1.13
C GLU A 213 -10.38 -3.01 -1.75
N PHE A 214 -10.73 -1.74 -2.00
CA PHE A 214 -9.82 -0.73 -2.49
C PHE A 214 -9.90 0.53 -1.63
N LEU A 215 -8.73 1.10 -1.31
CA LEU A 215 -8.64 2.35 -0.57
C LEU A 215 -8.02 3.42 -1.45
N TYR A 216 -8.65 4.59 -1.50
CA TYR A 216 -8.13 5.73 -2.23
C TYR A 216 -6.82 6.21 -1.62
N VAL A 217 -5.82 6.46 -2.45
CA VAL A 217 -4.45 6.72 -1.99
C VAL A 217 -4.31 7.94 -1.09
N LYS A 218 -5.14 8.97 -1.26
CA LYS A 218 -5.14 10.15 -0.37
C LYS A 218 -5.64 9.78 1.03
N ASP A 219 -6.69 8.95 1.12
CA ASP A 219 -7.17 8.45 2.41
C ASP A 219 -6.12 7.57 3.09
N ALA A 220 -5.39 6.74 2.32
CA ALA A 220 -4.28 5.94 2.84
C ALA A 220 -3.13 6.81 3.37
N GLY A 221 -2.78 7.88 2.66
CA GLY A 221 -1.78 8.86 3.10
C GLY A 221 -2.16 9.50 4.43
N LEU A 222 -3.42 9.94 4.55
CA LEU A 222 -3.96 10.50 5.78
C LEU A 222 -3.95 9.49 6.94
N ALA A 223 -4.37 8.22 6.68
CA ALA A 223 -4.36 7.16 7.69
C ALA A 223 -2.97 6.95 8.28
N ILE A 224 -1.94 6.87 7.43
CA ILE A 224 -0.54 6.68 7.85
C ILE A 224 -0.06 7.87 8.67
N ALA A 225 -0.38 9.10 8.26
CA ALA A 225 0.00 10.30 8.99
C ALA A 225 -0.70 10.37 10.36
N LEU A 226 -2.00 10.06 10.46
CA LEU A 226 -2.74 9.99 11.72
C LEU A 226 -2.21 8.89 12.65
N ALA A 227 -1.90 7.70 12.12
CA ALA A 227 -1.29 6.62 12.89
C ALA A 227 0.11 7.01 13.39
N THR A 228 0.88 7.74 12.57
CA THR A 228 2.18 8.26 12.97
C THR A 228 2.06 9.21 14.17
N GLU A 229 1.05 10.07 14.18
CA GLU A 229 0.80 11.00 15.29
C GLU A 229 0.29 10.29 16.55
N LYS A 230 -0.73 9.43 16.42
CA LYS A 230 -1.58 9.02 17.55
C LYS A 230 -1.36 7.59 18.02
N TYR A 231 -0.98 6.67 17.15
CA TYR A 231 -0.89 5.26 17.50
C TYR A 231 0.50 4.90 18.02
N ASN A 232 0.57 4.28 19.20
CA ASN A 232 1.81 3.82 19.84
C ASN A 232 1.72 2.35 20.30
N GLY A 233 0.72 1.60 19.81
CA GLY A 233 0.56 0.19 20.16
C GLY A 233 1.59 -0.71 19.44
N ASN A 234 1.72 -1.95 19.93
CA ASN A 234 2.59 -2.98 19.37
C ASN A 234 1.85 -3.91 18.39
N GLU A 235 0.53 -3.87 18.38
CA GLU A 235 -0.30 -4.70 17.50
C GLU A 235 -0.40 -4.07 16.10
N PRO A 236 -0.51 -4.89 15.04
CA PRO A 236 -0.75 -4.37 13.71
C PRO A 236 -2.11 -3.67 13.61
N VAL A 237 -2.25 -2.75 12.65
CA VAL A 237 -3.52 -2.06 12.39
C VAL A 237 -3.84 -2.09 10.90
N ASN A 238 -5.03 -2.57 10.57
CA ASN A 238 -5.58 -2.58 9.23
C ASN A 238 -5.93 -1.16 8.75
N ILE A 239 -5.52 -0.83 7.54
CA ILE A 239 -5.82 0.44 6.86
C ILE A 239 -6.62 0.14 5.60
N GLY A 240 -7.91 0.42 5.64
CA GLY A 240 -8.82 0.09 4.55
C GLY A 240 -10.06 0.99 4.53
N ALA A 241 -10.95 0.71 3.58
CA ALA A 241 -12.27 1.35 3.47
C ALA A 241 -13.38 0.52 4.15
N GLY A 242 -13.11 -0.75 4.49
CA GLY A 242 -14.07 -1.68 5.08
C GLY A 242 -15.22 -2.07 4.14
N LYS A 243 -15.06 -1.86 2.83
CA LYS A 243 -16.07 -2.14 1.81
C LYS A 243 -15.43 -2.87 0.64
N GLU A 244 -16.04 -3.96 0.22
CA GLU A 244 -15.61 -4.71 -0.95
C GLU A 244 -16.51 -4.45 -2.16
N ILE A 245 -15.94 -4.57 -3.36
CA ILE A 245 -16.63 -4.49 -4.64
C ILE A 245 -16.27 -5.70 -5.50
N SER A 246 -17.22 -6.25 -6.25
CA SER A 246 -16.94 -7.31 -7.22
C SER A 246 -16.13 -6.78 -8.39
N ILE A 247 -15.29 -7.62 -8.99
CA ILE A 247 -14.57 -7.23 -10.23
C ILE A 247 -15.55 -6.89 -11.34
N LYS A 248 -16.71 -7.56 -11.38
CA LYS A 248 -17.78 -7.26 -12.34
C LYS A 248 -18.32 -5.85 -12.18
N ASP A 249 -18.61 -5.42 -10.93
CA ASP A 249 -19.08 -4.05 -10.67
C ASP A 249 -17.98 -3.01 -10.93
N LEU A 250 -16.73 -3.30 -10.55
CA LEU A 250 -15.57 -2.45 -10.86
C LEU A 250 -15.47 -2.20 -12.38
N VAL A 251 -15.55 -3.25 -13.18
CA VAL A 251 -15.49 -3.17 -14.64
C VAL A 251 -16.64 -2.33 -15.18
N ARG A 252 -17.87 -2.51 -14.67
CA ARG A 252 -19.04 -1.72 -15.05
C ARG A 252 -18.80 -0.24 -14.77
N ILE A 253 -18.34 0.12 -13.56
CA ILE A 253 -18.10 1.52 -13.18
C ILE A 253 -17.00 2.14 -14.06
N ILE A 254 -15.90 1.43 -14.33
CA ILE A 254 -14.84 1.94 -15.22
C ILE A 254 -15.38 2.15 -16.64
N ARG A 255 -16.13 1.19 -17.19
CA ARG A 255 -16.77 1.31 -18.51
C ARG A 255 -17.64 2.57 -18.56
N ASP A 256 -18.49 2.78 -17.56
CA ASP A 256 -19.44 3.88 -17.51
C ASP A 256 -18.71 5.24 -17.39
N ILE A 257 -17.68 5.35 -16.54
CA ILE A 257 -16.88 6.58 -16.41
C ILE A 257 -16.06 6.87 -17.67
N THR A 258 -15.53 5.84 -18.33
CA THR A 258 -14.78 6.00 -19.58
C THR A 258 -15.70 6.18 -20.80
N GLU A 259 -17.02 5.97 -20.63
CA GLU A 259 -18.03 6.00 -21.70
C GLU A 259 -17.70 5.02 -22.85
N TYR A 260 -17.10 3.87 -22.53
CA TYR A 260 -16.81 2.85 -23.53
C TYR A 260 -18.09 2.13 -23.95
N GLN A 261 -18.33 2.04 -25.27
CA GLN A 261 -19.57 1.51 -25.86
C GLN A 261 -19.42 0.08 -26.42
N GLY A 262 -18.21 -0.47 -26.40
CA GLY A 262 -17.97 -1.82 -26.90
C GLY A 262 -18.38 -2.92 -25.93
N GLU A 263 -18.17 -4.16 -26.32
CA GLU A 263 -18.50 -5.36 -25.54
C GLU A 263 -17.43 -5.67 -24.51
N ILE A 264 -17.83 -6.29 -23.39
CA ILE A 264 -16.93 -6.81 -22.34
C ILE A 264 -16.95 -8.33 -22.45
N VAL A 265 -15.81 -8.92 -22.80
CA VAL A 265 -15.64 -10.36 -22.93
C VAL A 265 -14.87 -10.89 -21.72
N TRP A 266 -15.45 -11.88 -21.01
CA TRP A 266 -14.83 -12.50 -19.85
C TRP A 266 -14.02 -13.73 -20.27
N ASP A 267 -12.69 -13.68 -20.03
CA ASP A 267 -11.78 -14.83 -20.22
C ASP A 267 -11.81 -15.71 -18.97
N THR A 268 -12.76 -16.62 -18.91
CA THR A 268 -12.97 -17.51 -17.77
C THR A 268 -11.94 -18.65 -17.64
N GLU A 269 -11.03 -18.80 -18.60
CA GLU A 269 -9.89 -19.71 -18.48
C GLU A 269 -8.82 -19.17 -17.54
N ARG A 270 -8.81 -17.86 -17.31
CA ARG A 270 -7.93 -17.21 -16.34
C ARG A 270 -8.50 -17.27 -14.92
N PRO A 271 -7.65 -17.50 -13.90
CA PRO A 271 -8.13 -17.64 -12.53
C PRO A 271 -8.63 -16.30 -11.94
N ASP A 272 -9.69 -16.36 -11.15
CA ASP A 272 -10.21 -15.22 -10.36
C ASP A 272 -9.31 -14.81 -9.19
N GLY A 273 -8.38 -15.68 -8.78
CA GLY A 273 -7.58 -15.51 -7.57
C GLY A 273 -8.38 -15.79 -6.29
N GLN A 274 -8.00 -15.13 -5.18
CA GLN A 274 -8.70 -15.28 -3.90
C GLN A 274 -10.16 -14.78 -4.01
N PRO A 275 -11.18 -15.54 -3.56
CA PRO A 275 -12.58 -15.18 -3.78
C PRO A 275 -12.97 -13.83 -3.19
N ARG A 276 -12.61 -13.57 -1.91
CA ARG A 276 -12.96 -12.34 -1.21
C ARG A 276 -11.76 -11.78 -0.44
N ARG A 277 -11.68 -10.45 -0.37
CA ARG A 277 -10.67 -9.76 0.44
C ARG A 277 -11.21 -8.42 0.91
N CYS A 278 -11.46 -8.31 2.22
CA CYS A 278 -11.94 -7.11 2.89
C CYS A 278 -11.38 -7.07 4.30
N LEU A 279 -10.96 -5.90 4.79
CA LEU A 279 -10.39 -5.70 6.10
C LEU A 279 -11.44 -5.27 7.12
N ASN A 280 -11.28 -5.68 8.37
CA ASN A 280 -11.93 -5.03 9.49
C ASN A 280 -11.10 -3.78 9.84
N THR A 281 -11.71 -2.61 9.75
CA THR A 281 -11.04 -1.30 9.94
C THR A 281 -11.36 -0.64 11.26
N SER A 282 -12.15 -1.30 12.13
CA SER A 282 -12.63 -0.72 13.41
C SER A 282 -11.51 -0.32 14.35
N LYS A 283 -10.35 -0.98 14.28
CA LYS A 283 -9.18 -0.64 15.10
C LYS A 283 -8.58 0.69 14.69
N ALA A 284 -8.44 0.99 13.40
CA ALA A 284 -7.93 2.27 12.91
C ALA A 284 -8.83 3.43 13.35
N GLN A 285 -10.14 3.26 13.32
CA GLN A 285 -11.08 4.25 13.81
C GLN A 285 -10.95 4.47 15.31
N ARG A 286 -10.88 3.40 16.09
CA ARG A 286 -10.78 3.49 17.57
C ARG A 286 -9.46 4.08 18.03
N GLU A 287 -8.33 3.67 17.44
CA GLU A 287 -6.99 4.01 17.92
C GLU A 287 -6.53 5.42 17.51
N PHE A 288 -6.88 5.87 16.30
CA PHE A 288 -6.44 7.17 15.79
C PHE A 288 -7.49 7.93 14.97
N GLY A 289 -8.76 7.49 15.00
CA GLY A 289 -9.88 8.22 14.41
C GLY A 289 -9.90 8.18 12.89
N PHE A 290 -9.27 7.18 12.24
CA PHE A 290 -9.29 7.07 10.80
C PHE A 290 -10.52 6.32 10.30
N GLU A 291 -11.17 6.91 9.31
CA GLU A 291 -12.21 6.33 8.48
C GLU A 291 -12.02 6.85 7.05
N ALA A 292 -12.11 5.96 6.06
CA ALA A 292 -12.02 6.35 4.65
C ALA A 292 -13.23 7.20 4.26
N LYS A 293 -12.99 8.39 3.70
CA LYS A 293 -14.05 9.36 3.38
C LYS A 293 -14.30 9.52 1.89
N THR A 294 -13.37 9.12 1.04
CA THR A 294 -13.52 9.30 -0.40
C THR A 294 -14.47 8.25 -0.98
N PRO A 295 -15.62 8.65 -1.56
CA PRO A 295 -16.49 7.73 -2.28
C PRO A 295 -15.73 7.03 -3.40
N PHE A 296 -15.92 5.70 -3.56
CA PHE A 296 -15.14 4.89 -4.49
C PHE A 296 -15.20 5.42 -5.93
N GLU A 297 -16.40 5.71 -6.42
CA GLU A 297 -16.61 6.23 -7.79
C GLU A 297 -15.93 7.59 -8.01
N LYS A 298 -15.93 8.46 -6.98
CA LYS A 298 -15.24 9.75 -7.06
C LYS A 298 -13.73 9.56 -7.19
N GLY A 299 -13.13 8.73 -6.35
CA GLY A 299 -11.70 8.43 -6.42
C GLY A 299 -11.32 7.77 -7.75
N LEU A 300 -12.19 6.89 -8.27
CA LEU A 300 -11.98 6.23 -9.56
C LEU A 300 -12.03 7.21 -10.72
N LYS A 301 -12.99 8.13 -10.72
CA LYS A 301 -13.09 9.22 -11.72
C LYS A 301 -11.84 10.10 -11.71
N GLU A 302 -11.39 10.56 -10.52
CA GLU A 302 -10.15 11.34 -10.39
C GLU A 302 -8.93 10.57 -10.94
N THR A 303 -8.89 9.24 -10.74
CA THR A 303 -7.81 8.38 -11.23
C THR A 303 -7.81 8.29 -12.76
N ILE A 304 -8.99 8.07 -13.37
CA ILE A 304 -9.17 8.00 -14.82
C ILE A 304 -8.81 9.34 -15.47
N GLU A 305 -9.31 10.45 -14.93
CA GLU A 305 -9.01 11.81 -15.42
C GLU A 305 -7.51 12.11 -15.35
N TRP A 306 -6.85 11.71 -14.26
CA TRP A 306 -5.41 11.86 -14.12
C TRP A 306 -4.66 11.04 -15.17
N TYR A 307 -5.03 9.77 -15.36
CA TYR A 307 -4.42 8.90 -16.38
C TYR A 307 -4.52 9.48 -17.77
N ILE A 308 -5.70 9.96 -18.17
CA ILE A 308 -5.92 10.58 -19.49
C ILE A 308 -5.05 11.84 -19.70
N LYS A 309 -4.82 12.62 -18.65
CA LYS A 309 -4.03 13.86 -18.73
C LYS A 309 -2.51 13.67 -18.72
N THR A 310 -2.01 12.54 -18.22
CA THR A 310 -0.56 12.37 -17.91
C THR A 310 0.15 11.33 -18.77
N ARG A 311 -0.54 10.60 -19.62
CA ARG A 311 0.02 9.58 -20.53
C ARG A 311 0.59 10.22 -21.82
#